data_370c370a57797527eecd09e45fe58e69
#
_entry.id   370c370a57797527eecd09e45fe58e69
#
_cell.length_a   1.000
_cell.length_b   1.000
_cell.length_c   1.000
_cell.angle_alpha   90.00
_cell.angle_beta   90.00
_cell.angle_gamma   90.00
#
_symmetry.space_group_name_H-M   'P 1'
#
loop_
_entity.id
_entity.type
_entity.pdbx_description
1 polymer ?
#
loop_
_entity_poly.entity_id
_entity_poly.type
_entity_poly.pdbx_seq_one_letter_code
_entity_poly.pdbx_strand_id
1 'polypeptide(L)'
;VSNLDLKSTRIQKLATFAPFELGDTILATPLYKALRAAYPQVHFTVLSQLPNHPVLEGFNTFDSILNYDPEADLSRQYDLVVLPVLCGDAEVRQHFARHSNVISADRLHADKRRSLVNKWNGKYSHVLFYKHQVEMNMELAYEAGYAGQTIPPYCPQSDPSEYETQRGKIGLFINTPINEFQAMANRQWPMKHWSDLIDRLGVANVLLAGGVGDRPNVERLADLTGAPFVVTKSLAEFTALCRALRLLVTTDGGAMHAAATAGVSIVSLHGTSSPILLHPWIYPEGKCISVLSLNTCSPCQRSFRLQVCEGGLTAMNCMQNIRVESVERAIAEIQEIDTGTCLIMKGDHLMTKKAYLKSWKRKIGFALNYNMARTMITITPRARQNSSAGWHDLPENSKAGS
;
A
#
# COMPACT_ATOMS: atom_id res chain seq x y z
N VAL A 1 24.29 10.26 14.61
CA VAL A 1 23.39 10.93 13.67
C VAL A 1 23.42 12.38 14.06
N SER A 2 24.12 13.21 13.27
CA SER A 2 24.08 14.66 13.43
C SER A 2 22.61 15.07 13.36
N ASN A 3 22.12 15.78 14.38
CA ASN A 3 20.87 16.51 14.29
C ASN A 3 20.97 17.34 13.02
N LEU A 4 20.19 16.98 11.99
CA LEU A 4 20.00 17.83 10.82
C LEU A 4 19.44 19.14 11.37
N ASP A 5 20.27 20.16 11.46
CA ASP A 5 19.85 21.49 11.88
C ASP A 5 19.14 22.16 10.69
N LEU A 6 17.93 21.66 10.39
CA LEU A 6 17.08 22.22 9.34
C LEU A 6 16.71 23.69 9.63
N LYS A 7 16.92 24.16 10.88
CA LYS A 7 16.62 25.53 11.28
C LYS A 7 17.68 26.52 10.85
N SER A 8 18.94 26.08 10.68
CA SER A 8 20.05 26.93 10.25
C SER A 8 20.34 26.85 8.75
N THR A 9 19.88 25.81 8.06
CA THR A 9 20.14 25.61 6.64
C THR A 9 19.04 26.30 5.81
N ARG A 10 19.43 27.28 4.98
CA ARG A 10 18.52 27.89 4.02
C ARG A 10 18.31 26.91 2.86
N ILE A 11 17.18 26.16 2.89
CA ILE A 11 16.81 25.25 1.82
C ILE A 11 16.20 26.04 0.68
N GLN A 12 16.77 25.93 -0.51
CA GLN A 12 16.27 26.53 -1.77
C GLN A 12 15.89 25.47 -2.80
N LYS A 13 16.57 24.31 -2.76
CA LYS A 13 16.37 23.20 -3.68
C LYS A 13 16.08 21.92 -2.89
N LEU A 14 14.88 21.42 -3.01
CA LEU A 14 14.40 20.18 -2.39
C LEU A 14 14.23 19.12 -3.45
N ALA A 15 14.66 17.89 -3.17
CA ALA A 15 14.34 16.75 -4.01
C ALA A 15 13.63 15.63 -3.24
N THR A 16 12.85 14.87 -3.98
CA THR A 16 12.30 13.58 -3.56
C THR A 16 12.42 12.57 -4.68
N PHE A 17 11.94 11.36 -4.44
CA PHE A 17 12.05 10.26 -5.39
C PHE A 17 10.70 9.60 -5.64
N ALA A 18 10.39 9.29 -6.90
CA ALA A 18 9.24 8.48 -7.30
C ALA A 18 9.73 7.12 -7.81
N PRO A 19 9.42 6.01 -7.14
CA PRO A 19 9.80 4.68 -7.57
C PRO A 19 9.05 4.26 -8.84
N PHE A 20 9.50 3.16 -9.45
CA PHE A 20 8.88 2.60 -10.66
C PHE A 20 7.46 2.10 -10.40
N GLU A 21 7.21 1.53 -9.21
CA GLU A 21 5.95 0.91 -8.85
C GLU A 21 4.85 1.95 -8.58
N LEU A 22 3.71 1.81 -9.27
CA LEU A 22 2.55 2.70 -9.12
C LEU A 22 2.05 2.79 -7.68
N GLY A 23 1.92 1.64 -7.01
CA GLY A 23 1.41 1.57 -5.64
C GLY A 23 2.27 2.34 -4.66
N ASP A 24 3.58 2.17 -4.73
CA ASP A 24 4.53 2.84 -3.85
C ASP A 24 4.54 4.36 -4.07
N THR A 25 4.41 4.78 -5.34
CA THR A 25 4.31 6.21 -5.66
C THR A 25 2.99 6.80 -5.19
N ILE A 26 1.85 6.11 -5.35
CA ILE A 26 0.55 6.56 -4.80
C ILE A 26 0.66 6.76 -3.29
N LEU A 27 1.21 5.79 -2.57
CA LEU A 27 1.37 5.85 -1.12
C LEU A 27 2.42 6.86 -0.64
N ALA A 28 3.26 7.38 -1.56
CA ALA A 28 4.21 8.46 -1.27
C ALA A 28 3.64 9.86 -1.56
N THR A 29 2.55 9.99 -2.31
CA THR A 29 1.96 11.32 -2.63
C THR A 29 1.61 12.17 -1.40
N PRO A 30 1.19 11.61 -0.24
CA PRO A 30 1.02 12.38 0.99
C PRO A 30 2.30 13.09 1.45
N LEU A 31 3.44 12.38 1.39
CA LEU A 31 4.76 12.96 1.68
C LEU A 31 5.05 14.13 0.75
N TYR A 32 4.84 13.97 -0.56
CA TYR A 32 5.14 15.01 -1.53
C TYR A 32 4.31 16.28 -1.28
N LYS A 33 3.01 16.13 -1.05
CA LYS A 33 2.13 17.27 -0.69
C LYS A 33 2.54 17.93 0.62
N ALA A 34 2.91 17.14 1.62
CA ALA A 34 3.35 17.64 2.91
C ALA A 34 4.67 18.44 2.80
N LEU A 35 5.62 17.95 1.99
CA LEU A 35 6.87 18.65 1.70
C LEU A 35 6.62 19.98 0.98
N ARG A 36 5.73 20.01 -0.02
CA ARG A 36 5.36 21.28 -0.69
C ARG A 36 4.71 22.27 0.30
N ALA A 37 3.86 21.78 1.21
CA ALA A 37 3.24 22.63 2.23
C ALA A 37 4.26 23.15 3.25
N ALA A 38 5.27 22.37 3.61
CA ALA A 38 6.34 22.79 4.51
C ALA A 38 7.32 23.79 3.84
N TYR A 39 7.53 23.65 2.53
CA TYR A 39 8.49 24.41 1.73
C TYR A 39 7.83 25.09 0.51
N PRO A 40 6.90 26.03 0.67
CA PRO A 40 6.08 26.56 -0.45
C PRO A 40 6.89 27.36 -1.48
N GLN A 41 8.04 27.92 -1.12
CA GLN A 41 8.87 28.78 -1.97
C GLN A 41 10.13 28.08 -2.51
N VAL A 42 10.33 26.81 -2.19
CA VAL A 42 11.50 26.04 -2.58
C VAL A 42 11.30 25.45 -3.98
N HIS A 43 12.34 25.42 -4.81
CA HIS A 43 12.31 24.65 -6.03
C HIS A 43 12.28 23.14 -5.69
N PHE A 44 11.15 22.51 -5.94
CA PHE A 44 10.90 21.12 -5.55
C PHE A 44 10.93 20.20 -6.78
N THR A 45 11.90 19.31 -6.79
CA THR A 45 12.12 18.34 -7.86
C THR A 45 11.73 16.94 -7.42
N VAL A 46 11.06 16.18 -8.28
CA VAL A 46 10.95 14.72 -8.14
C VAL A 46 11.88 14.04 -9.15
N LEU A 47 12.69 13.09 -8.66
CA LEU A 47 13.52 12.20 -9.45
C LEU A 47 12.75 10.90 -9.66
N SER A 48 12.35 10.61 -10.89
CA SER A 48 11.48 9.47 -11.21
C SER A 48 12.26 8.36 -11.92
N GLN A 49 12.05 7.10 -11.49
CA GLN A 49 12.56 5.93 -12.23
C GLN A 49 11.77 5.63 -13.48
N LEU A 50 10.52 6.10 -13.58
CA LEU A 50 9.67 5.89 -14.73
C LEU A 50 9.45 7.23 -15.44
N PRO A 51 9.93 7.40 -16.69
CA PRO A 51 9.57 8.55 -17.51
C PRO A 51 8.05 8.66 -17.64
N ASN A 52 7.50 9.87 -17.52
CA ASN A 52 6.05 10.11 -17.56
C ASN A 52 5.26 9.24 -16.59
N HIS A 53 5.70 9.20 -15.34
CA HIS A 53 5.07 8.35 -14.31
C HIS A 53 3.58 8.67 -14.16
N PRO A 54 2.65 7.72 -14.40
CA PRO A 54 1.21 7.99 -14.50
C PRO A 54 0.60 8.62 -13.24
N VAL A 55 1.14 8.33 -12.05
CA VAL A 55 0.67 8.93 -10.78
C VAL A 55 1.02 10.41 -10.69
N LEU A 56 2.06 10.86 -11.38
CA LEU A 56 2.51 12.26 -11.36
C LEU A 56 1.80 13.11 -12.41
N GLU A 57 1.03 12.49 -13.30
CA GLU A 57 0.21 13.19 -14.27
C GLU A 57 -0.82 14.08 -13.58
N GLY A 58 -0.80 15.37 -13.88
CA GLY A 58 -1.68 16.36 -13.21
C GLY A 58 -1.40 16.60 -11.74
N PHE A 59 -0.34 16.02 -11.19
CA PHE A 59 0.06 16.21 -9.79
C PHE A 59 0.90 17.47 -9.63
N ASN A 60 0.25 18.63 -9.55
CA ASN A 60 0.85 19.97 -9.54
C ASN A 60 1.59 20.29 -8.22
N THR A 61 2.46 19.40 -7.77
CA THR A 61 3.21 19.55 -6.51
C THR A 61 4.68 19.90 -6.74
N PHE A 62 5.22 19.50 -7.90
CA PHE A 62 6.62 19.67 -8.25
C PHE A 62 6.82 20.82 -9.25
N ASP A 63 7.96 21.51 -9.12
CA ASP A 63 8.41 22.48 -10.13
C ASP A 63 9.15 21.77 -11.28
N SER A 64 9.73 20.59 -11.01
CA SER A 64 10.42 19.78 -12.00
C SER A 64 10.21 18.30 -11.76
N ILE A 65 9.98 17.54 -12.84
CA ILE A 65 9.96 16.07 -12.85
C ILE A 65 11.11 15.65 -13.76
N LEU A 66 12.13 14.99 -13.18
CA LEU A 66 13.33 14.58 -13.90
C LEU A 66 13.49 13.06 -13.85
N ASN A 67 14.06 12.50 -14.88
CA ASN A 67 14.47 11.10 -14.84
C ASN A 67 15.59 10.92 -13.81
N TYR A 68 15.51 9.86 -13.02
CA TYR A 68 16.55 9.50 -12.10
C TYR A 68 17.81 9.05 -12.84
N ASP A 69 18.93 9.69 -12.52
CA ASP A 69 20.26 9.35 -13.02
C ASP A 69 21.13 8.83 -11.85
N PRO A 70 21.54 7.54 -11.86
CA PRO A 70 22.35 6.94 -10.81
C PRO A 70 23.77 7.53 -10.73
N GLU A 71 24.25 8.17 -11.79
CA GLU A 71 25.60 8.78 -11.85
C GLU A 71 25.62 10.26 -11.43
N ALA A 72 24.44 10.85 -11.22
CA ALA A 72 24.36 12.28 -10.86
C ALA A 72 24.92 12.56 -9.47
N ASP A 73 25.68 13.66 -9.32
CA ASP A 73 26.14 14.18 -8.02
C ASP A 73 25.02 14.99 -7.35
N LEU A 74 24.14 14.29 -6.65
CA LEU A 74 22.99 14.88 -5.96
C LEU A 74 23.39 15.85 -4.87
N SER A 75 24.60 15.71 -4.27
CA SER A 75 25.05 16.54 -3.17
C SER A 75 25.30 18.01 -3.57
N ARG A 76 25.55 18.25 -4.86
CA ARG A 76 25.74 19.59 -5.43
C ARG A 76 24.46 20.17 -6.02
N GLN A 77 23.43 19.33 -6.22
CA GLN A 77 22.20 19.73 -6.90
C GLN A 77 21.10 20.16 -5.93
N TYR A 78 21.05 19.56 -4.72
CA TYR A 78 19.95 19.74 -3.77
C TYR A 78 20.46 20.04 -2.36
N ASP A 79 19.77 20.94 -1.66
CA ASP A 79 20.07 21.28 -0.27
C ASP A 79 19.50 20.24 0.70
N LEU A 80 18.35 19.63 0.31
CA LEU A 80 17.69 18.58 1.08
C LEU A 80 17.10 17.53 0.13
N VAL A 81 17.23 16.27 0.51
CA VAL A 81 16.55 15.14 -0.15
C VAL A 81 15.68 14.39 0.85
N VAL A 82 14.43 14.15 0.54
CA VAL A 82 13.51 13.36 1.36
C VAL A 82 13.02 12.15 0.57
N LEU A 83 13.39 10.96 1.01
CA LEU A 83 13.06 9.72 0.31
C LEU A 83 11.83 9.05 0.90
N PRO A 84 10.85 8.64 0.08
CA PRO A 84 9.74 7.83 0.55
C PRO A 84 10.23 6.47 1.11
N VAL A 85 9.38 5.82 1.87
CA VAL A 85 9.74 4.58 2.59
C VAL A 85 10.18 3.45 1.66
N LEU A 86 9.51 3.30 0.52
CA LEU A 86 9.89 2.37 -0.54
C LEU A 86 10.40 3.19 -1.74
N CYS A 87 11.68 3.52 -1.72
CA CYS A 87 12.31 4.38 -2.72
C CYS A 87 13.20 3.62 -3.71
N GLY A 88 12.78 2.44 -4.14
CA GLY A 88 13.52 1.64 -5.09
C GLY A 88 14.45 0.61 -4.46
N ASP A 89 15.36 0.06 -5.24
CA ASP A 89 16.29 -0.99 -4.85
C ASP A 89 17.44 -0.52 -3.95
N ALA A 90 18.39 -1.44 -3.68
CA ALA A 90 19.53 -1.15 -2.81
C ALA A 90 20.49 -0.12 -3.42
N GLU A 91 20.62 -0.07 -4.75
CA GLU A 91 21.52 0.82 -5.46
C GLU A 91 21.01 2.26 -5.40
N VAL A 92 19.71 2.46 -5.64
CA VAL A 92 19.05 3.76 -5.46
C VAL A 92 19.26 4.29 -4.05
N ARG A 93 18.97 3.46 -3.03
CA ARG A 93 19.16 3.86 -1.63
C ARG A 93 20.61 4.17 -1.30
N GLN A 94 21.57 3.42 -1.86
CA GLN A 94 22.99 3.64 -1.66
C GLN A 94 23.46 4.94 -2.31
N HIS A 95 22.94 5.24 -3.52
CA HIS A 95 23.23 6.51 -4.20
C HIS A 95 22.80 7.70 -3.34
N PHE A 96 21.55 7.73 -2.89
CA PHE A 96 21.07 8.80 -2.02
C PHE A 96 21.75 8.84 -0.64
N ALA A 97 22.22 7.71 -0.12
CA ALA A 97 22.93 7.69 1.17
C ALA A 97 24.25 8.49 1.17
N ARG A 98 24.82 8.77 0.01
CA ARG A 98 26.02 9.62 -0.15
C ARG A 98 25.71 11.10 0.07
N HIS A 99 24.46 11.51 -0.10
CA HIS A 99 24.06 12.90 0.15
C HIS A 99 24.04 13.22 1.65
N SER A 100 24.60 14.35 2.07
CA SER A 100 24.74 14.73 3.48
C SER A 100 23.38 15.00 4.16
N ASN A 101 22.49 15.70 3.46
CA ASN A 101 21.18 16.13 3.95
C ASN A 101 20.05 15.25 3.39
N VAL A 102 20.03 13.99 3.80
CA VAL A 102 18.96 13.03 3.41
C VAL A 102 18.12 12.66 4.62
N ILE A 103 16.80 12.79 4.48
CA ILE A 103 15.81 12.20 5.38
C ILE A 103 15.26 10.93 4.71
N SER A 104 15.40 9.81 5.36
CA SER A 104 14.92 8.51 4.89
C SER A 104 14.55 7.61 6.07
N ALA A 105 13.71 6.63 5.84
CA ALA A 105 13.34 5.64 6.86
C ALA A 105 14.57 4.92 7.44
N ASP A 106 15.58 4.68 6.63
CA ASP A 106 16.82 4.04 7.07
C ASP A 106 17.61 4.92 8.04
N ARG A 107 17.69 6.22 7.79
CA ARG A 107 18.36 7.17 8.69
C ARG A 107 17.54 7.46 9.94
N LEU A 108 16.25 7.71 9.79
CA LEU A 108 15.35 8.03 10.90
C LEU A 108 15.31 6.92 11.95
N HIS A 109 15.45 5.68 11.54
CA HIS A 109 15.38 4.52 12.43
C HIS A 109 16.73 3.85 12.71
N ALA A 110 17.85 4.41 12.23
CA ALA A 110 19.18 3.82 12.36
C ALA A 110 19.57 3.58 13.83
N ASP A 111 19.34 4.54 14.71
CA ASP A 111 19.67 4.40 16.13
C ASP A 111 18.75 3.44 16.85
N LYS A 112 17.48 3.43 16.49
CA LYS A 112 16.49 2.47 17.02
C LYS A 112 16.81 1.05 16.55
N ARG A 113 17.23 0.87 15.28
CA ARG A 113 17.68 -0.42 14.74
C ARG A 113 18.95 -0.90 15.42
N ARG A 114 19.98 -0.05 15.61
CA ARG A 114 21.23 -0.43 16.29
C ARG A 114 20.94 -0.94 17.70
N SER A 115 20.10 -0.25 18.45
CA SER A 115 19.70 -0.68 19.79
C SER A 115 18.97 -2.02 19.80
N LEU A 116 18.13 -2.28 18.80
CA LEU A 116 17.33 -3.51 18.69
C LEU A 116 18.12 -4.65 18.04
N VAL A 117 18.90 -4.37 16.99
CA VAL A 117 19.74 -5.35 16.28
C VAL A 117 20.85 -5.89 17.18
N ASN A 118 21.51 -5.04 17.96
CA ASN A 118 22.53 -5.48 18.93
C ASN A 118 21.93 -6.40 20.01
N LYS A 119 20.67 -6.26 20.34
CA LYS A 119 20.00 -7.06 21.36
C LYS A 119 19.55 -8.44 20.86
N TRP A 120 19.42 -8.66 19.52
CA TRP A 120 18.73 -9.82 18.97
C TRP A 120 19.31 -10.40 17.65
N ASN A 121 20.60 -10.23 17.41
CA ASN A 121 21.33 -10.87 16.28
C ASN A 121 20.61 -10.79 14.91
N GLY A 122 20.27 -9.60 14.47
CA GLY A 122 19.84 -9.37 13.10
C GLY A 122 18.40 -9.80 12.73
N LYS A 123 17.61 -10.32 13.66
CA LYS A 123 16.24 -10.81 13.40
C LYS A 123 15.14 -9.73 13.33
N TYR A 124 15.49 -8.44 13.26
CA TYR A 124 14.55 -7.30 13.46
C TYR A 124 14.21 -6.43 12.27
N SER A 125 14.16 -6.98 11.10
CA SER A 125 13.44 -6.30 10.01
C SER A 125 11.92 -6.13 10.28
N HIS A 126 11.40 -6.66 11.39
CA HIS A 126 9.98 -6.70 11.73
C HIS A 126 9.40 -5.44 12.38
N VAL A 127 10.23 -4.54 12.88
CA VAL A 127 9.79 -3.37 13.67
C VAL A 127 9.06 -2.34 12.80
N LEU A 128 9.33 -2.29 11.51
CA LEU A 128 8.71 -1.36 10.58
C LEU A 128 7.26 -1.73 10.17
N PHE A 129 6.81 -2.93 10.46
CA PHE A 129 5.54 -3.49 9.95
C PHE A 129 4.30 -3.22 10.81
N TYR A 130 4.38 -2.40 11.83
CA TYR A 130 3.22 -2.06 12.67
C TYR A 130 2.47 -0.82 12.20
N LYS A 131 2.95 -0.14 11.15
CA LYS A 131 2.37 1.06 10.59
C LYS A 131 2.10 0.88 9.09
N HIS A 132 1.10 1.58 8.61
CA HIS A 132 0.84 1.67 7.20
C HIS A 132 1.93 2.49 6.49
N GLN A 133 2.21 2.20 5.21
CA GLN A 133 3.24 2.92 4.44
C GLN A 133 2.98 4.43 4.36
N VAL A 134 1.71 4.85 4.26
CA VAL A 134 1.33 6.27 4.33
C VAL A 134 1.73 6.91 5.65
N GLU A 135 1.46 6.24 6.78
CA GLU A 135 1.84 6.75 8.11
C GLU A 135 3.36 6.92 8.22
N MET A 136 4.13 5.97 7.68
CA MET A 136 5.59 6.05 7.67
C MET A 136 6.12 7.14 6.75
N ASN A 137 5.49 7.36 5.60
CA ASN A 137 5.82 8.47 4.71
C ASN A 137 5.53 9.82 5.37
N MET A 138 4.42 9.92 6.11
CA MET A 138 4.10 11.14 6.87
C MET A 138 5.08 11.40 8.02
N GLU A 139 5.64 10.36 8.66
CA GLU A 139 6.71 10.54 9.64
C GLU A 139 7.94 11.22 9.04
N LEU A 140 8.30 10.89 7.80
CA LEU A 140 9.38 11.56 7.08
C LEU A 140 9.06 13.03 6.80
N ALA A 141 7.80 13.33 6.48
CA ALA A 141 7.35 14.71 6.29
C ALA A 141 7.43 15.52 7.60
N TYR A 142 7.01 14.93 8.72
CA TYR A 142 7.11 15.58 10.04
C TYR A 142 8.57 15.82 10.45
N GLU A 143 9.45 14.89 10.17
CA GLU A 143 10.89 15.07 10.38
C GLU A 143 11.45 16.19 9.50
N ALA A 144 10.93 16.35 8.29
CA ALA A 144 11.27 17.43 7.38
C ALA A 144 10.62 18.78 7.74
N GLY A 145 9.87 18.87 8.84
CA GLY A 145 9.29 20.13 9.34
C GLY A 145 7.82 20.36 9.01
N TYR A 146 7.12 19.41 8.37
CA TYR A 146 5.68 19.50 8.20
C TYR A 146 4.96 19.41 9.55
N ALA A 147 3.98 20.30 9.80
CA ALA A 147 3.26 20.36 11.08
C ALA A 147 1.73 20.14 10.94
N GLY A 148 1.25 19.85 9.73
CA GLY A 148 -0.19 19.65 9.46
C GLY A 148 -0.66 18.23 9.77
N GLN A 149 -1.90 17.95 9.38
CA GLN A 149 -2.52 16.63 9.50
C GLN A 149 -2.03 15.66 8.44
N THR A 150 -2.31 14.36 8.62
CA THR A 150 -2.08 13.34 7.60
C THR A 150 -2.85 13.67 6.32
N ILE A 151 -2.15 13.66 5.20
CA ILE A 151 -2.71 13.93 3.88
C ILE A 151 -3.10 12.59 3.23
N PRO A 152 -4.28 12.47 2.61
CA PRO A 152 -4.65 11.26 1.89
C PRO A 152 -3.82 11.08 0.62
N PRO A 153 -3.59 9.82 0.17
CA PRO A 153 -2.98 9.51 -1.12
C PRO A 153 -3.74 10.16 -2.29
N TYR A 154 -2.99 10.42 -3.35
CA TYR A 154 -3.50 10.97 -4.60
C TYR A 154 -3.31 9.97 -5.74
N CYS A 155 -4.27 9.97 -6.64
CA CYS A 155 -4.19 9.36 -7.95
C CYS A 155 -4.94 10.26 -8.95
N PRO A 156 -4.53 10.36 -10.22
CA PRO A 156 -5.28 11.08 -11.24
C PRO A 156 -6.74 10.63 -11.30
N GLN A 157 -7.65 11.56 -11.50
CA GLN A 157 -9.09 11.33 -11.56
C GLN A 157 -9.65 11.85 -12.88
N SER A 158 -10.67 11.17 -13.42
CA SER A 158 -11.47 11.70 -14.52
C SER A 158 -12.97 11.58 -14.22
N ASP A 159 -13.81 12.08 -15.11
CA ASP A 159 -15.26 12.05 -14.96
C ASP A 159 -15.76 10.60 -15.03
N PRO A 160 -16.53 10.10 -14.03
CA PRO A 160 -17.09 8.75 -14.04
C PRO A 160 -18.32 8.58 -14.94
N SER A 161 -18.86 9.64 -15.55
CA SER A 161 -20.10 9.61 -16.36
C SER A 161 -20.03 8.60 -17.50
N GLU A 162 -18.85 8.40 -18.08
CA GLU A 162 -18.60 7.40 -19.14
C GLU A 162 -18.89 5.95 -18.68
N TYR A 163 -18.83 5.70 -17.36
CA TYR A 163 -19.03 4.38 -16.75
C TYR A 163 -20.37 4.24 -16.02
N GLU A 164 -21.33 5.14 -16.25
CA GLU A 164 -22.62 5.14 -15.57
C GLU A 164 -23.39 3.82 -15.77
N THR A 165 -23.26 3.19 -16.93
CA THR A 165 -23.86 1.86 -17.25
C THR A 165 -23.28 0.71 -16.41
N GLN A 166 -22.14 0.94 -15.73
CA GLN A 166 -21.50 -0.03 -14.85
C GLN A 166 -21.85 0.19 -13.37
N ARG A 167 -22.66 1.20 -13.07
CA ARG A 167 -23.09 1.54 -11.71
C ARG A 167 -23.68 0.33 -11.00
N GLY A 168 -23.22 0.11 -9.77
CA GLY A 168 -23.71 -0.98 -8.93
C GLY A 168 -23.10 -2.35 -9.17
N LYS A 169 -22.30 -2.55 -10.21
CA LYS A 169 -21.58 -3.80 -10.44
C LYS A 169 -20.42 -4.00 -9.47
N ILE A 170 -20.04 -5.25 -9.26
CA ILE A 170 -18.82 -5.64 -8.58
C ILE A 170 -17.69 -5.70 -9.60
N GLY A 171 -16.71 -4.81 -9.50
CA GLY A 171 -15.51 -4.87 -10.33
C GLY A 171 -14.59 -6.01 -9.87
N LEU A 172 -14.08 -6.79 -10.81
CA LEU A 172 -13.06 -7.80 -10.58
C LEU A 172 -11.80 -7.38 -11.34
N PHE A 173 -10.78 -6.87 -10.64
CA PHE A 173 -9.54 -6.46 -11.27
C PHE A 173 -8.53 -7.60 -11.27
N ILE A 174 -8.22 -8.07 -12.49
CA ILE A 174 -7.36 -9.22 -12.72
C ILE A 174 -5.97 -8.70 -13.07
N ASN A 175 -5.11 -8.68 -12.07
CA ASN A 175 -3.74 -8.18 -12.20
C ASN A 175 -2.87 -9.16 -12.99
N THR A 176 -2.20 -8.65 -14.03
CA THR A 176 -1.17 -9.40 -14.77
C THR A 176 0.20 -8.90 -14.35
N PRO A 177 1.16 -9.76 -14.01
CA PRO A 177 2.51 -9.31 -13.71
C PRO A 177 3.15 -8.74 -14.98
N ILE A 178 3.61 -7.50 -14.89
CA ILE A 178 4.24 -6.78 -16.01
C ILE A 178 5.60 -7.37 -16.36
N ASN A 179 6.23 -8.12 -15.45
CA ASN A 179 7.55 -8.69 -15.63
C ASN A 179 7.58 -10.17 -15.25
N GLU A 180 8.42 -10.92 -15.93
CA GLU A 180 8.80 -12.32 -15.61
C GLU A 180 9.42 -12.47 -14.19
N PHE A 181 9.47 -11.42 -13.40
CA PHE A 181 9.89 -11.47 -12.01
C PHE A 181 8.89 -12.32 -11.22
N GLN A 182 9.30 -13.52 -10.94
CA GLN A 182 8.60 -14.55 -10.16
C GLN A 182 8.03 -14.03 -8.82
N ALA A 183 8.57 -12.94 -8.29
CA ALA A 183 8.05 -12.26 -7.11
C ALA A 183 6.60 -11.73 -7.28
N MET A 184 6.17 -11.39 -8.50
CA MET A 184 4.82 -10.92 -8.78
C MET A 184 3.81 -12.07 -9.01
N ALA A 185 4.26 -13.27 -9.39
CA ALA A 185 3.40 -14.46 -9.47
C ALA A 185 2.72 -14.77 -8.12
N ASN A 186 3.33 -14.37 -7.01
CA ASN A 186 2.80 -14.52 -5.66
C ASN A 186 1.58 -13.64 -5.36
N ARG A 187 1.20 -12.74 -6.26
CA ARG A 187 0.03 -11.87 -6.14
C ARG A 187 -1.11 -12.25 -7.08
N GLN A 188 -0.93 -13.30 -7.90
CA GLN A 188 -1.97 -13.77 -8.80
C GLN A 188 -2.91 -14.76 -8.11
N TRP A 189 -4.19 -14.40 -8.03
CA TRP A 189 -5.23 -15.35 -7.67
C TRP A 189 -5.54 -16.24 -8.87
N PRO A 190 -5.72 -17.58 -8.69
CA PRO A 190 -5.90 -18.49 -9.81
C PRO A 190 -7.09 -18.11 -10.70
N MET A 191 -6.92 -18.25 -12.02
CA MET A 191 -7.98 -17.98 -13.00
C MET A 191 -9.27 -18.77 -12.69
N LYS A 192 -9.11 -20.03 -12.27
CA LYS A 192 -10.24 -20.85 -11.83
C LYS A 192 -10.98 -20.24 -10.64
N HIS A 193 -10.29 -19.65 -9.67
CA HIS A 193 -10.94 -19.02 -8.52
C HIS A 193 -11.71 -17.76 -8.93
N TRP A 194 -11.21 -16.99 -9.90
CA TRP A 194 -11.95 -15.88 -10.48
C TRP A 194 -13.22 -16.37 -11.18
N SER A 195 -13.14 -17.43 -11.99
CA SER A 195 -14.30 -18.05 -12.64
C SER A 195 -15.32 -18.54 -11.62
N ASP A 196 -14.89 -19.30 -10.61
CA ASP A 196 -15.76 -19.82 -9.55
C ASP A 196 -16.46 -18.67 -8.76
N LEU A 197 -15.75 -17.54 -8.55
CA LEU A 197 -16.35 -16.37 -7.91
C LEU A 197 -17.42 -15.72 -8.80
N ILE A 198 -17.19 -15.61 -10.11
CA ILE A 198 -18.14 -15.08 -11.07
C ILE A 198 -19.41 -15.93 -11.10
N ASP A 199 -19.27 -17.26 -11.11
CA ASP A 199 -20.40 -18.20 -11.09
C ASP A 199 -21.28 -18.00 -9.84
N ARG A 200 -20.67 -17.77 -8.68
CA ARG A 200 -21.37 -17.54 -7.41
C ARG A 200 -22.05 -16.18 -7.34
N LEU A 201 -21.41 -15.14 -7.86
CA LEU A 201 -21.92 -13.76 -7.83
C LEU A 201 -22.98 -13.54 -8.93
N GLY A 202 -22.95 -14.34 -9.98
CA GLY A 202 -23.73 -14.18 -11.20
C GLY A 202 -23.11 -13.18 -12.17
N VAL A 203 -23.00 -13.59 -13.44
CA VAL A 203 -22.35 -12.84 -14.54
C VAL A 203 -22.90 -11.41 -14.69
N ALA A 204 -24.23 -11.23 -14.50
CA ALA A 204 -24.86 -9.92 -14.62
C ALA A 204 -24.42 -8.89 -13.55
N ASN A 205 -23.93 -9.37 -12.40
CA ASN A 205 -23.56 -8.54 -11.25
C ASN A 205 -22.10 -8.11 -11.27
N VAL A 206 -21.28 -8.68 -12.16
CA VAL A 206 -19.82 -8.46 -12.19
C VAL A 206 -19.40 -7.68 -13.43
N LEU A 207 -18.23 -7.06 -13.32
CA LEU A 207 -17.50 -6.43 -14.42
C LEU A 207 -16.02 -6.77 -14.28
N LEU A 208 -15.45 -7.40 -15.29
CA LEU A 208 -14.01 -7.61 -15.33
C LEU A 208 -13.32 -6.30 -15.68
N ALA A 209 -12.26 -5.96 -14.95
CA ALA A 209 -11.51 -4.74 -15.18
C ALA A 209 -10.00 -5.04 -15.28
N GLY A 210 -9.30 -4.26 -16.09
CA GLY A 210 -7.85 -4.30 -16.22
C GLY A 210 -7.32 -3.06 -16.93
N GLY A 211 -6.01 -2.84 -16.86
CA GLY A 211 -5.30 -1.91 -17.72
C GLY A 211 -4.95 -2.53 -19.07
N VAL A 212 -4.29 -1.77 -19.94
CA VAL A 212 -3.88 -2.25 -21.28
C VAL A 212 -3.03 -3.52 -21.19
N GLY A 213 -2.11 -3.58 -20.21
CA GLY A 213 -1.26 -4.76 -19.99
C GLY A 213 -2.00 -6.00 -19.48
N ASP A 214 -3.18 -5.82 -18.89
CA ASP A 214 -3.99 -6.91 -18.33
C ASP A 214 -4.97 -7.51 -19.35
N ARG A 215 -5.14 -6.85 -20.50
CA ARG A 215 -6.11 -7.23 -21.55
C ARG A 215 -6.14 -8.74 -21.85
N PRO A 216 -5.01 -9.44 -22.11
CA PRO A 216 -5.06 -10.86 -22.47
C PRO A 216 -5.72 -11.74 -21.40
N ASN A 217 -5.47 -11.46 -20.12
CA ASN A 217 -6.06 -12.24 -19.02
C ASN A 217 -7.53 -11.86 -18.78
N VAL A 218 -7.88 -10.58 -18.97
CA VAL A 218 -9.26 -10.09 -18.86
C VAL A 218 -10.12 -10.72 -19.95
N GLU A 219 -9.68 -10.68 -21.22
CA GLU A 219 -10.39 -11.28 -22.37
C GLU A 219 -10.51 -12.79 -22.20
N ARG A 220 -9.44 -13.48 -21.81
CA ARG A 220 -9.49 -14.93 -21.55
C ARG A 220 -10.53 -15.31 -20.48
N LEU A 221 -10.63 -14.52 -19.41
CA LEU A 221 -11.63 -14.81 -18.37
C LEU A 221 -13.04 -14.44 -18.84
N ALA A 222 -13.18 -13.38 -19.63
CA ALA A 222 -14.47 -13.03 -20.25
C ALA A 222 -14.96 -14.13 -21.18
N ASP A 223 -14.09 -14.68 -22.03
CA ASP A 223 -14.41 -15.81 -22.92
C ASP A 223 -14.84 -17.08 -22.15
N LEU A 224 -14.19 -17.34 -21.01
CA LEU A 224 -14.50 -18.51 -20.17
C LEU A 224 -15.84 -18.39 -19.43
N THR A 225 -16.23 -17.16 -19.05
CA THR A 225 -17.37 -16.94 -18.13
C THR A 225 -18.54 -16.20 -18.74
N GLY A 226 -18.36 -15.57 -19.89
CA GLY A 226 -19.34 -14.67 -20.49
C GLY A 226 -19.48 -13.33 -19.74
N ALA A 227 -18.60 -13.03 -18.80
CA ALA A 227 -18.66 -11.79 -18.03
C ALA A 227 -18.27 -10.57 -18.87
N PRO A 228 -18.99 -9.43 -18.75
CA PRO A 228 -18.61 -8.20 -19.42
C PRO A 228 -17.27 -7.68 -18.89
N PHE A 229 -16.53 -6.96 -19.74
CA PHE A 229 -15.23 -6.41 -19.34
C PHE A 229 -15.00 -4.99 -19.84
N VAL A 230 -14.11 -4.29 -19.15
CA VAL A 230 -13.57 -2.98 -19.52
C VAL A 230 -12.05 -2.99 -19.35
N VAL A 231 -11.33 -2.50 -20.36
CA VAL A 231 -9.89 -2.25 -20.29
C VAL A 231 -9.65 -0.76 -20.36
N THR A 232 -9.16 -0.18 -19.26
CA THR A 232 -8.86 1.24 -19.13
C THR A 232 -7.50 1.56 -19.74
N LYS A 233 -7.37 2.74 -20.38
CA LYS A 233 -6.16 3.17 -21.07
C LYS A 233 -5.25 4.01 -20.20
N SER A 234 -5.80 4.58 -19.12
CA SER A 234 -5.06 5.43 -18.18
C SER A 234 -5.48 5.17 -16.74
N LEU A 235 -4.66 5.67 -15.83
CA LEU A 235 -4.93 5.59 -14.40
C LEU A 235 -6.15 6.44 -14.02
N ALA A 236 -6.36 7.57 -14.69
CA ALA A 236 -7.52 8.44 -14.50
C ALA A 236 -8.82 7.75 -14.95
N GLU A 237 -8.83 7.07 -16.09
CA GLU A 237 -9.97 6.25 -16.52
C GLU A 237 -10.27 5.12 -15.53
N PHE A 238 -9.22 4.45 -15.00
CA PHE A 238 -9.41 3.39 -14.01
C PHE A 238 -10.05 3.92 -12.72
N THR A 239 -9.62 5.07 -12.22
CA THR A 239 -10.23 5.67 -11.02
C THR A 239 -11.67 6.15 -11.29
N ALA A 240 -11.98 6.63 -12.49
CA ALA A 240 -13.34 6.95 -12.91
C ALA A 240 -14.23 5.71 -12.94
N LEU A 241 -13.77 4.60 -13.54
CA LEU A 241 -14.45 3.32 -13.50
C LEU A 241 -14.72 2.89 -12.06
N CYS A 242 -13.71 2.94 -11.18
CA CYS A 242 -13.86 2.57 -9.75
C CYS A 242 -14.96 3.38 -9.05
N ARG A 243 -15.12 4.66 -9.35
CA ARG A 243 -16.19 5.51 -8.77
C ARG A 243 -17.60 5.12 -9.22
N ALA A 244 -17.74 4.47 -10.35
CA ALA A 244 -19.02 3.96 -10.82
C ALA A 244 -19.36 2.58 -10.20
N LEU A 245 -18.37 1.81 -9.75
CA LEU A 245 -18.58 0.49 -9.18
C LEU A 245 -19.14 0.54 -7.76
N ARG A 246 -19.92 -0.49 -7.38
CA ARG A 246 -20.34 -0.70 -6.00
C ARG A 246 -19.18 -1.13 -5.10
N LEU A 247 -18.30 -1.96 -5.65
CA LEU A 247 -17.22 -2.62 -4.94
C LEU A 247 -16.16 -3.07 -5.95
N LEU A 248 -14.88 -3.06 -5.55
CA LEU A 248 -13.79 -3.67 -6.29
C LEU A 248 -13.21 -4.86 -5.53
N VAL A 249 -13.05 -6.00 -6.18
CA VAL A 249 -12.24 -7.13 -5.71
C VAL A 249 -10.93 -7.12 -6.50
N THR A 250 -9.80 -7.12 -5.81
CA THR A 250 -8.48 -7.07 -6.45
C THR A 250 -7.41 -7.74 -5.58
N THR A 251 -6.31 -8.12 -6.18
CA THR A 251 -5.12 -8.53 -5.42
C THR A 251 -4.32 -7.30 -4.98
N ASP A 252 -3.44 -7.48 -3.99
CA ASP A 252 -2.51 -6.42 -3.57
C ASP A 252 -1.65 -5.94 -4.73
N GLY A 253 -1.65 -4.62 -4.97
CA GLY A 253 -0.91 -3.98 -6.07
C GLY A 253 -1.32 -2.53 -6.31
N GLY A 254 -0.75 -1.93 -7.36
CA GLY A 254 -1.00 -0.52 -7.70
C GLY A 254 -2.47 -0.18 -7.95
N ALA A 255 -3.22 -1.08 -8.60
CA ALA A 255 -4.66 -0.91 -8.86
C ALA A 255 -5.48 -0.81 -7.56
N MET A 256 -5.13 -1.61 -6.53
CA MET A 256 -5.76 -1.55 -5.22
C MET A 256 -5.62 -0.15 -4.59
N HIS A 257 -4.42 0.41 -4.63
CA HIS A 257 -4.15 1.73 -4.07
C HIS A 257 -4.80 2.86 -4.88
N ALA A 258 -4.81 2.74 -6.21
CA ALA A 258 -5.50 3.68 -7.08
C ALA A 258 -7.03 3.68 -6.82
N ALA A 259 -7.63 2.50 -6.74
CA ALA A 259 -9.06 2.35 -6.40
C ALA A 259 -9.41 2.94 -5.03
N ALA A 260 -8.52 2.80 -4.04
CA ALA A 260 -8.73 3.39 -2.72
C ALA A 260 -8.86 4.91 -2.78
N THR A 261 -8.11 5.59 -3.67
CA THR A 261 -8.21 7.05 -3.85
C THR A 261 -9.52 7.47 -4.51
N ALA A 262 -10.19 6.56 -5.21
CA ALA A 262 -11.49 6.80 -5.83
C ALA A 262 -12.67 6.63 -4.85
N GLY A 263 -12.43 6.20 -3.61
CA GLY A 263 -13.45 6.03 -2.58
C GLY A 263 -14.32 4.79 -2.74
N VAL A 264 -14.03 3.88 -3.69
CA VAL A 264 -14.76 2.63 -3.86
C VAL A 264 -14.45 1.68 -2.69
N SER A 265 -15.43 0.89 -2.27
CA SER A 265 -15.20 -0.19 -1.30
C SER A 265 -14.34 -1.30 -1.91
N ILE A 266 -13.41 -1.89 -1.14
CA ILE A 266 -12.42 -2.82 -1.66
C ILE A 266 -12.35 -4.11 -0.85
N VAL A 267 -12.46 -5.24 -1.53
CA VAL A 267 -12.01 -6.53 -1.03
C VAL A 267 -10.66 -6.83 -1.65
N SER A 268 -9.59 -6.79 -0.83
CA SER A 268 -8.22 -6.99 -1.29
C SER A 268 -7.67 -8.37 -0.89
N LEU A 269 -6.97 -9.04 -1.82
CA LEU A 269 -6.46 -10.39 -1.61
C LEU A 269 -4.95 -10.35 -1.35
N HIS A 270 -4.52 -10.86 -0.20
CA HIS A 270 -3.14 -10.81 0.27
C HIS A 270 -2.54 -12.19 0.49
N GLY A 271 -1.61 -12.57 -0.37
CA GLY A 271 -0.81 -13.80 -0.22
C GLY A 271 0.42 -13.57 0.65
N THR A 272 1.40 -12.87 0.10
CA THR A 272 2.70 -12.61 0.72
C THR A 272 2.74 -11.28 1.47
N SER A 273 2.03 -10.28 0.98
CA SER A 273 2.04 -8.91 1.50
C SER A 273 1.26 -8.77 2.82
N SER A 274 1.74 -7.86 3.65
CA SER A 274 1.10 -7.58 4.94
C SER A 274 0.02 -6.51 4.81
N PRO A 275 -1.24 -6.80 5.13
CA PRO A 275 -2.29 -5.79 5.13
C PRO A 275 -2.07 -4.71 6.21
N ILE A 276 -1.20 -4.95 7.19
CA ILE A 276 -0.82 -3.89 8.13
C ILE A 276 -0.05 -2.78 7.42
N LEU A 277 0.79 -3.16 6.47
CA LEU A 277 1.65 -2.25 5.72
C LEU A 277 0.94 -1.66 4.50
N LEU A 278 0.16 -2.48 3.80
CA LEU A 278 -0.29 -2.24 2.44
C LEU A 278 -1.81 -2.42 2.24
N HIS A 279 -2.65 -2.39 3.29
CA HIS A 279 -4.09 -2.37 3.02
C HIS A 279 -4.48 -1.14 2.17
N PRO A 280 -5.61 -1.16 1.46
CA PRO A 280 -6.11 0.06 0.81
C PRO A 280 -6.21 1.21 1.82
N TRP A 281 -5.56 2.34 1.55
CA TRP A 281 -5.73 3.53 2.38
C TRP A 281 -7.05 4.22 2.01
N ILE A 282 -8.10 3.81 2.67
CA ILE A 282 -9.44 4.32 2.42
C ILE A 282 -9.67 5.58 3.23
N TYR A 283 -10.08 6.65 2.57
CA TYR A 283 -10.39 7.91 3.21
C TYR A 283 -11.35 8.74 2.36
N PRO A 284 -12.37 9.33 2.93
CA PRO A 284 -13.12 9.02 4.16
C PRO A 284 -14.30 8.08 3.94
N GLU A 285 -14.62 7.67 2.68
CA GLU A 285 -15.92 7.17 2.27
C GLU A 285 -15.93 5.68 1.94
N GLY A 286 -14.78 5.09 1.65
CA GLY A 286 -14.68 3.68 1.29
C GLY A 286 -14.71 2.73 2.49
N LYS A 287 -14.77 1.45 2.19
CA LYS A 287 -14.66 0.35 3.15
C LYS A 287 -13.63 -0.65 2.65
N CYS A 288 -12.97 -1.38 3.54
CA CYS A 288 -11.97 -2.37 3.13
C CYS A 288 -12.06 -3.65 3.93
N ILE A 289 -12.01 -4.79 3.25
CA ILE A 289 -11.69 -6.08 3.86
C ILE A 289 -10.49 -6.68 3.14
N SER A 290 -9.39 -6.87 3.87
CA SER A 290 -8.20 -7.55 3.37
C SER A 290 -8.26 -9.04 3.68
N VAL A 291 -8.44 -9.89 2.66
CA VAL A 291 -8.53 -11.34 2.79
C VAL A 291 -7.14 -11.94 2.70
N LEU A 292 -6.74 -12.66 3.75
CA LEU A 292 -5.44 -13.30 3.86
C LEU A 292 -5.48 -14.77 3.46
N SER A 293 -4.40 -15.23 2.86
CA SER A 293 -4.14 -16.65 2.67
C SER A 293 -4.20 -17.43 3.99
N LEU A 294 -4.71 -18.67 3.92
CA LEU A 294 -4.75 -19.60 5.05
C LEU A 294 -3.37 -20.13 5.44
N ASN A 295 -2.36 -19.97 4.60
CA ASN A 295 -1.01 -20.43 4.89
C ASN A 295 -0.51 -19.85 6.22
N THR A 296 0.16 -20.68 7.02
CA THR A 296 0.71 -20.27 8.32
C THR A 296 1.81 -19.22 8.18
N CYS A 297 2.58 -19.26 7.07
CA CYS A 297 3.60 -18.28 6.74
C CYS A 297 3.03 -16.94 6.20
N SER A 298 1.75 -16.88 5.79
CA SER A 298 1.14 -15.68 5.25
C SER A 298 0.67 -14.72 6.38
N PRO A 299 0.97 -13.43 6.26
CA PRO A 299 1.85 -12.79 5.29
C PRO A 299 3.33 -13.01 5.65
N CYS A 300 4.17 -13.31 4.66
CA CYS A 300 5.60 -13.54 4.87
C CYS A 300 6.47 -12.32 4.53
N GLN A 301 5.91 -11.26 3.98
CA GLN A 301 6.63 -10.00 3.75
C GLN A 301 7.05 -9.39 5.09
N ARG A 302 8.32 -9.61 5.43
CA ARG A 302 8.92 -9.21 6.71
C ARG A 302 9.88 -8.02 6.57
N SER A 303 10.12 -7.57 5.34
CA SER A 303 10.95 -6.41 5.02
C SER A 303 10.42 -5.77 3.74
N PHE A 304 10.94 -4.59 3.39
CA PHE A 304 10.68 -3.96 2.10
C PHE A 304 11.26 -4.76 0.91
N ARG A 305 11.94 -5.87 1.16
CA ARG A 305 12.38 -6.80 0.12
C ARG A 305 11.28 -7.80 -0.12
N LEU A 306 10.94 -8.01 -1.39
CA LEU A 306 10.15 -9.15 -1.81
C LEU A 306 10.90 -10.41 -1.37
N GLN A 307 10.26 -11.23 -0.54
CA GLN A 307 10.86 -12.48 -0.10
C GLN A 307 10.63 -13.54 -1.16
N VAL A 308 11.70 -14.20 -1.54
CA VAL A 308 11.60 -15.49 -2.24
C VAL A 308 10.97 -16.48 -1.25
N CYS A 309 10.01 -17.27 -1.72
CA CYS A 309 9.39 -18.30 -0.88
C CYS A 309 10.45 -19.29 -0.40
N GLU A 310 10.56 -19.50 0.92
CA GLU A 310 11.54 -20.43 1.52
C GLU A 310 11.37 -21.86 0.99
N GLY A 311 10.15 -22.23 0.54
CA GLY A 311 9.86 -23.51 -0.12
C GLY A 311 10.15 -23.55 -1.62
N GLY A 312 10.73 -22.49 -2.20
CA GLY A 312 10.95 -22.34 -3.64
C GLY A 312 9.68 -21.97 -4.41
N LEU A 313 9.81 -21.90 -5.74
CA LEU A 313 8.71 -21.46 -6.63
C LEU A 313 7.50 -22.40 -6.60
N THR A 314 7.74 -23.70 -6.43
CA THR A 314 6.69 -24.73 -6.38
C THR A 314 5.86 -24.70 -5.11
N ALA A 315 6.38 -24.07 -4.04
CA ALA A 315 5.67 -23.92 -2.77
C ALA A 315 4.83 -22.64 -2.67
N MET A 316 4.83 -21.79 -3.71
CA MET A 316 4.11 -20.53 -3.74
C MET A 316 2.61 -20.71 -4.00
N ASN A 317 1.93 -21.32 -3.04
CA ASN A 317 0.48 -21.58 -3.11
C ASN A 317 -0.36 -20.64 -2.23
N CYS A 318 0.24 -19.53 -1.73
CA CYS A 318 -0.46 -18.62 -0.83
C CYS A 318 -1.72 -18.02 -1.47
N MET A 319 -1.67 -17.61 -2.74
CA MET A 319 -2.85 -17.10 -3.44
C MET A 319 -3.87 -18.19 -3.74
N GLN A 320 -3.43 -19.41 -4.02
CA GLN A 320 -4.32 -20.58 -4.20
C GLN A 320 -5.10 -20.92 -2.92
N ASN A 321 -4.51 -20.63 -1.75
CA ASN A 321 -5.12 -20.87 -0.44
C ASN A 321 -5.94 -19.68 0.09
N ILE A 322 -6.23 -18.68 -0.74
CA ILE A 322 -7.33 -17.75 -0.53
C ILE A 322 -8.57 -18.37 -1.16
N ARG A 323 -9.48 -18.86 -0.34
CA ARG A 323 -10.68 -19.58 -0.80
C ARG A 323 -11.70 -18.64 -1.42
N VAL A 324 -12.40 -19.09 -2.43
CA VAL A 324 -13.49 -18.35 -3.09
C VAL A 324 -14.59 -17.99 -2.08
N GLU A 325 -14.93 -18.93 -1.19
CA GLU A 325 -15.94 -18.72 -0.12
C GLU A 325 -15.55 -17.58 0.83
N SER A 326 -14.26 -17.45 1.15
CA SER A 326 -13.79 -16.34 2.01
C SER A 326 -13.91 -14.99 1.29
N VAL A 327 -13.69 -14.96 -0.03
CA VAL A 327 -13.84 -13.72 -0.81
C VAL A 327 -15.33 -13.36 -0.98
N GLU A 328 -16.18 -14.33 -1.30
CA GLU A 328 -17.65 -14.16 -1.36
C GLU A 328 -18.19 -13.62 -0.03
N ARG A 329 -17.78 -14.21 1.08
CA ARG A 329 -18.13 -13.73 2.42
C ARG A 329 -17.63 -12.31 2.68
N ALA A 330 -16.40 -11.97 2.30
CA ALA A 330 -15.89 -10.61 2.46
C ALA A 330 -16.72 -9.60 1.64
N ILE A 331 -17.19 -9.98 0.46
CA ILE A 331 -18.11 -9.17 -0.37
C ILE A 331 -19.46 -8.95 0.33
N ALA A 332 -19.98 -9.93 1.04
CA ALA A 332 -21.21 -9.77 1.82
C ALA A 332 -20.98 -8.91 3.06
N GLU A 333 -19.97 -9.22 3.87
CA GLU A 333 -19.65 -8.54 5.13
C GLU A 333 -19.30 -7.05 4.93
N ILE A 334 -18.67 -6.67 3.80
CA ILE A 334 -18.27 -5.28 3.57
C ILE A 334 -19.46 -4.33 3.46
N GLN A 335 -20.65 -4.84 3.15
CA GLN A 335 -21.86 -4.03 3.13
C GLN A 335 -22.28 -3.58 4.54
N GLU A 336 -22.01 -4.43 5.53
CA GLU A 336 -22.46 -4.28 6.92
C GLU A 336 -21.51 -3.44 7.79
N ILE A 337 -20.27 -3.18 7.34
CA ILE A 337 -19.31 -2.37 8.10
C ILE A 337 -19.47 -0.88 7.80
N ASP A 338 -19.07 -0.01 8.74
CA ASP A 338 -19.12 1.44 8.58
C ASP A 338 -18.11 1.95 7.54
N THR A 339 -18.41 3.09 6.93
CA THR A 339 -17.48 3.81 6.06
C THR A 339 -16.20 4.19 6.81
N GLY A 340 -15.07 4.24 6.10
CA GLY A 340 -13.76 4.48 6.71
C GLY A 340 -13.18 3.27 7.45
N THR A 341 -13.89 2.13 7.50
CA THR A 341 -13.45 0.93 8.22
C THR A 341 -12.65 -0.02 7.31
N CYS A 342 -11.50 -0.48 7.83
CA CYS A 342 -10.71 -1.55 7.23
C CYS A 342 -10.55 -2.73 8.20
N LEU A 343 -10.95 -3.92 7.75
CA LEU A 343 -10.85 -5.16 8.50
C LEU A 343 -9.93 -6.16 7.80
N ILE A 344 -9.51 -7.17 8.55
CA ILE A 344 -8.71 -8.28 8.04
C ILE A 344 -9.50 -9.56 8.22
N MET A 345 -9.63 -10.35 7.14
CA MET A 345 -10.26 -11.67 7.16
C MET A 345 -9.21 -12.76 6.97
N LYS A 346 -9.18 -13.74 7.86
CA LYS A 346 -8.36 -14.94 7.70
C LYS A 346 -9.22 -16.18 7.93
N GLY A 347 -9.46 -16.95 6.85
CA GLY A 347 -10.51 -17.98 6.87
C GLY A 347 -11.87 -17.33 7.10
N ASP A 348 -12.58 -17.81 8.12
CA ASP A 348 -13.91 -17.31 8.50
C ASP A 348 -13.89 -16.25 9.61
N HIS A 349 -12.69 -15.80 9.99
CA HIS A 349 -12.52 -14.84 11.07
C HIS A 349 -12.27 -13.43 10.54
N LEU A 350 -13.23 -12.55 10.78
CA LEU A 350 -13.12 -11.11 10.55
C LEU A 350 -12.56 -10.44 11.82
N MET A 351 -11.56 -9.58 11.67
CA MET A 351 -10.89 -8.99 12.81
C MET A 351 -10.35 -7.57 12.52
N THR A 352 -10.24 -6.76 13.58
CA THR A 352 -9.55 -5.48 13.52
C THR A 352 -8.02 -5.65 13.38
N LYS A 353 -7.32 -4.62 12.93
CA LYS A 353 -5.85 -4.56 12.91
C LYS A 353 -5.25 -4.91 14.27
N LYS A 354 -5.82 -4.39 15.36
CA LYS A 354 -5.38 -4.64 16.74
C LYS A 354 -5.51 -6.11 17.12
N ALA A 355 -6.67 -6.72 16.84
CA ALA A 355 -6.91 -8.14 17.10
C ALA A 355 -5.99 -9.04 16.28
N TYR A 356 -5.78 -8.71 15.00
CA TYR A 356 -4.85 -9.42 14.12
C TYR A 356 -3.41 -9.37 14.65
N LEU A 357 -2.91 -8.19 15.01
CA LEU A 357 -1.57 -8.04 15.61
C LEU A 357 -1.41 -8.83 16.91
N LYS A 358 -2.45 -8.87 17.77
CA LYS A 358 -2.46 -9.67 19.01
C LYS A 358 -2.38 -11.17 18.70
N SER A 359 -3.13 -11.65 17.71
CA SER A 359 -3.11 -13.06 17.29
C SER A 359 -1.75 -13.46 16.69
N TRP A 360 -1.17 -12.58 15.90
CA TRP A 360 0.13 -12.80 15.27
C TRP A 360 1.28 -12.85 16.27
N LYS A 361 1.29 -11.99 17.30
CA LYS A 361 2.25 -12.03 18.41
C LYS A 361 2.23 -13.37 19.16
N ARG A 362 1.05 -13.94 19.36
CA ARG A 362 0.90 -15.26 20.03
C ARG A 362 1.49 -16.41 19.19
N LYS A 363 1.36 -16.34 17.86
CA LYS A 363 1.84 -17.40 16.94
C LYS A 363 3.35 -17.42 16.76
N ILE A 364 4.03 -16.28 16.88
CA ILE A 364 5.50 -16.20 16.68
C ILE A 364 6.26 -16.76 17.90
N GLY A 365 5.59 -17.13 19.00
CA GLY A 365 6.26 -17.64 20.21
C GLY A 365 7.22 -16.64 20.85
N PHE A 366 7.16 -15.39 20.45
CA PHE A 366 7.94 -14.34 21.04
C PHE A 366 7.30 -13.90 22.35
N ALA A 367 7.89 -14.27 23.45
CA ALA A 367 7.78 -13.55 24.71
C ALA A 367 8.43 -12.15 24.52
N LEU A 368 7.81 -11.30 23.70
CA LEU A 368 8.11 -9.88 23.71
C LEU A 368 7.66 -9.38 25.07
N ASN A 369 8.66 -9.11 25.92
CA ASN A 369 8.42 -8.50 27.21
C ASN A 369 7.46 -7.31 26.99
N TYR A 370 6.33 -7.29 27.69
CA TYR A 370 5.24 -6.30 27.56
C TYR A 370 5.73 -4.85 27.53
N ASN A 371 6.87 -4.58 28.17
CA ASN A 371 7.56 -3.30 28.19
C ASN A 371 8.16 -2.89 26.82
N MET A 372 8.61 -3.83 25.97
CA MET A 372 9.10 -3.50 24.62
C MET A 372 7.96 -3.12 23.67
N ALA A 373 6.82 -3.80 23.77
CA ALA A 373 5.63 -3.43 23.01
C ALA A 373 5.12 -2.03 23.42
N ARG A 374 5.20 -1.70 24.73
CA ARG A 374 4.82 -0.39 25.26
C ARG A 374 5.78 0.72 24.81
N THR A 375 7.09 0.46 24.75
CA THR A 375 8.09 1.41 24.26
C THR A 375 7.92 1.67 22.76
N MET A 376 7.55 0.67 21.95
CA MET A 376 7.28 0.83 20.52
C MET A 376 5.99 1.61 20.22
N ILE A 377 4.99 1.53 21.11
CA ILE A 377 3.72 2.26 20.99
C ILE A 377 3.84 3.70 21.53
N THR A 378 4.79 3.97 22.43
CA THR A 378 4.90 5.25 23.14
C THR A 378 5.81 6.27 22.44
N ILE A 379 6.36 5.96 21.26
CA ILE A 379 7.39 6.79 20.60
C ILE A 379 6.83 8.00 19.84
N THR A 380 5.52 8.21 19.77
CA THR A 380 4.98 9.48 19.22
C THR A 380 3.80 10.03 20.05
N PRO A 381 4.07 10.88 21.05
CA PRO A 381 2.99 11.56 21.76
C PRO A 381 2.16 12.50 20.87
N ARG A 382 2.70 12.99 19.74
CA ARG A 382 2.03 13.94 18.85
C ARG A 382 1.13 13.31 17.78
N ALA A 383 1.34 12.06 17.41
CA ALA A 383 0.51 11.38 16.40
C ALA A 383 -0.81 10.79 16.97
N ARG A 384 -1.01 10.82 18.29
CA ARG A 384 -2.18 10.21 18.94
C ARG A 384 -3.49 10.94 18.74
N GLN A 385 -3.50 12.20 18.32
CA GLN A 385 -4.75 12.96 18.21
C GLN A 385 -5.41 12.90 16.83
N ASN A 386 -4.74 12.38 15.79
CA ASN A 386 -5.25 12.45 14.41
C ASN A 386 -5.22 11.14 13.62
N SER A 387 -4.99 9.97 14.23
CA SER A 387 -5.01 8.67 13.52
C SER A 387 -6.40 8.00 13.55
N SER A 388 -7.47 8.78 13.47
CA SER A 388 -8.85 8.26 13.46
C SER A 388 -9.31 7.75 12.09
N ALA A 389 -8.46 7.80 11.07
CA ALA A 389 -8.84 7.33 9.75
C ALA A 389 -8.49 5.84 9.59
N GLY A 390 -9.48 4.99 9.52
CA GLY A 390 -9.41 3.68 8.91
C GLY A 390 -9.49 2.45 9.82
N TRP A 391 -9.42 2.57 11.14
CA TRP A 391 -9.53 1.42 12.02
C TRP A 391 -10.33 1.75 13.30
N HIS A 392 -11.62 1.44 13.30
CA HIS A 392 -12.46 1.53 14.49
C HIS A 392 -12.35 0.27 15.33
N ASP A 393 -12.28 0.43 16.64
CA ASP A 393 -12.42 -0.69 17.60
C ASP A 393 -13.90 -1.11 17.59
N LEU A 394 -14.19 -2.28 17.04
CA LEU A 394 -15.48 -2.92 17.28
C LEU A 394 -15.53 -3.32 18.77
N PRO A 395 -16.67 -3.18 19.43
CA PRO A 395 -16.80 -3.66 20.80
C PRO A 395 -16.48 -5.16 20.85
N GLU A 396 -15.73 -5.58 21.87
CA GLU A 396 -15.46 -7.00 22.12
C GLU A 396 -16.82 -7.69 22.31
N ASN A 397 -17.22 -8.51 21.34
CA ASN A 397 -18.40 -9.34 21.49
C ASN A 397 -18.18 -10.25 22.70
N SER A 398 -18.94 -9.97 23.74
CA SER A 398 -19.08 -10.78 24.91
C SER A 398 -19.42 -12.22 24.52
N LYS A 399 -18.61 -13.13 25.04
CA LYS A 399 -18.93 -14.51 25.41
C LYS A 399 -20.20 -15.10 24.79
N ALA A 400 -20.06 -15.92 23.77
CA ALA A 400 -20.99 -17.00 23.56
C ALA A 400 -20.69 -18.04 24.63
N GLY A 401 -21.53 -18.10 25.64
CA GLY A 401 -21.58 -19.15 26.63
C GLY A 401 -22.29 -20.39 26.06
N SER A 402 -21.92 -21.52 26.59
CA SER A 402 -22.42 -22.89 26.50
C SER A 402 -22.23 -23.58 25.16
#